data_89e98b54d2ff4512737cd1200356d238
#
_entry.id   89e98b54d2ff4512737cd1200356d238
#
_cell.length_a   1.000
_cell.length_b   1.000
_cell.length_c   1.000
_cell.angle_alpha   90.00
_cell.angle_beta   90.00
_cell.angle_gamma   90.00
#
_symmetry.space_group_name_H-M   'P 1'
#
loop_
_entity.id
_entity.type
_entity.pdbx_description
1 polymer ?
#
loop_
_entity_poly.entity_id
_entity_poly.type
_entity_poly.pdbx_seq_one_letter_code
_entity_poly.pdbx_strand_id
1 'polypeptide(L)' 'MKPKEIREMTEAEAQAKLRDLRQEMFNLRLQQQTARLERPSRLHDVRRDVARIETRLREGQLKAAAATK' A
#
# COMPACT_ATOMS: atom_id res chain seq x y z
N MET A 1 -5.87 6.67 1.09
CA MET A 1 -5.19 7.48 0.04
C MET A 1 -6.08 7.61 -1.18
N LYS A 2 -6.06 8.78 -1.79
CA LYS A 2 -6.82 8.99 -3.02
C LYS A 2 -6.09 8.37 -4.21
N PRO A 3 -6.81 7.81 -5.19
CA PRO A 3 -6.15 7.23 -6.38
C PRO A 3 -5.24 8.22 -7.10
N LYS A 4 -5.60 9.50 -7.11
CA LYS A 4 -4.78 10.54 -7.74
C LYS A 4 -3.42 10.64 -7.07
N GLU A 5 -3.37 10.61 -5.74
CA GLU A 5 -2.12 10.68 -4.99
C GLU A 5 -1.19 9.52 -5.34
N ILE A 6 -1.77 8.33 -5.48
CA ILE A 6 -1.00 7.14 -5.82
C ILE A 6 -0.42 7.25 -7.23
N ARG A 7 -1.18 7.78 -8.18
CA ARG A 7 -0.71 7.96 -9.56
C ARG A 7 0.41 8.98 -9.68
N GLU A 8 0.41 9.99 -8.81
CA GLU A 8 1.42 11.05 -8.82
C GLU A 8 2.72 10.65 -8.15
N MET A 9 2.74 9.53 -7.41
CA MET A 9 3.94 9.06 -6.74
C MET A 9 4.96 8.52 -7.74
N THR A 10 6.24 8.83 -7.48
CA THR A 10 7.33 8.14 -8.17
C THR A 10 7.40 6.70 -7.68
N GLU A 11 8.12 5.85 -8.42
CA GLU A 11 8.31 4.46 -8.00
C GLU A 11 8.96 4.37 -6.63
N ALA A 12 9.99 5.18 -6.38
CA ALA A 12 10.68 5.19 -5.08
C ALA A 12 9.74 5.62 -3.95
N GLU A 13 8.93 6.66 -4.18
CA GLU A 13 7.96 7.12 -3.19
C GLU A 13 6.91 6.06 -2.91
N ALA A 14 6.42 5.39 -3.96
CA ALA A 14 5.43 4.33 -3.82
C ALA A 14 5.99 3.16 -3.02
N GLN A 15 7.23 2.76 -3.27
CA GLN A 15 7.88 1.69 -2.52
C GLN A 15 8.07 2.03 -1.05
N ALA A 16 8.50 3.27 -0.77
CA ALA A 16 8.66 3.73 0.61
C ALA A 16 7.31 3.75 1.34
N LYS A 17 6.27 4.26 0.68
CA LYS A 17 4.93 4.30 1.26
C LYS A 17 4.38 2.91 1.49
N LEU A 18 4.62 2.00 0.57
CA LEU A 18 4.21 0.60 0.70
C LEU A 18 4.84 -0.05 1.93
N ARG A 19 6.12 0.19 2.14
CA ARG A 19 6.85 -0.32 3.31
C ARG A 19 6.22 0.19 4.60
N ASP A 20 5.94 1.50 4.66
CA ASP A 20 5.34 2.11 5.85
C ASP A 20 3.95 1.55 6.12
N LEU A 21 3.14 1.39 5.09
CA LEU A 21 1.80 0.85 5.22
C LEU A 21 1.80 -0.62 5.63
N ARG A 22 2.74 -1.41 5.13
CA ARG A 22 2.89 -2.81 5.54
C ARG A 22 3.27 -2.92 7.01
N GLN A 23 4.13 -2.03 7.48
CA GLN A 23 4.51 -1.97 8.90
C GLN A 23 3.31 -1.60 9.75
N GLU A 24 2.54 -0.61 9.34
CA GLU A 24 1.31 -0.22 10.03
C GLU A 24 0.31 -1.37 10.06
N MET A 25 0.13 -2.07 8.95
CA MET A 25 -0.76 -3.22 8.86
C MET A 25 -0.35 -4.34 9.83
N PHE A 26 0.95 -4.59 9.91
CA PHE A 26 1.48 -5.58 10.85
C PHE A 26 1.15 -5.20 12.30
N ASN A 27 1.38 -3.93 12.66
CA ASN A 27 1.08 -3.43 14.01
C ASN A 27 -0.41 -3.52 14.32
N LEU A 28 -1.27 -3.18 13.35
CA LEU A 28 -2.72 -3.27 13.52
C LEU A 28 -3.20 -4.70 13.69
N ARG A 29 -2.58 -5.65 12.99
CA ARG A 29 -2.90 -7.07 13.15
C ARG A 29 -2.51 -7.58 14.54
N LEU A 30 -1.38 -7.11 15.06
CA LEU A 30 -0.99 -7.45 16.43
C LEU A 30 -1.99 -6.91 17.44
N GLN A 31 -2.46 -5.67 17.27
CA GLN A 31 -3.49 -5.11 18.13
C GLN A 31 -4.79 -5.90 18.08
N GLN A 32 -5.16 -6.36 16.89
CA GLN A 32 -6.35 -7.17 16.71
C GLN A 32 -6.24 -8.50 17.47
N GLN A 33 -5.07 -9.13 17.45
CA GLN A 33 -4.84 -10.37 18.18
C GLN A 33 -4.94 -10.19 19.68
N THR A 34 -4.58 -9.02 20.19
CA THR A 34 -4.66 -8.71 21.62
C THR A 34 -5.99 -8.10 22.02
N ALA A 35 -6.95 -8.03 21.09
CA ALA A 35 -8.27 -7.42 21.29
C ALA A 35 -8.22 -5.93 21.67
N ARG A 36 -7.14 -5.24 21.28
CA ARG A 36 -6.93 -3.82 21.58
C ARG A 36 -7.12 -2.92 20.37
N LEU A 37 -7.72 -3.43 19.30
CA LEU A 37 -7.93 -2.64 18.10
C LEU A 37 -9.07 -1.65 18.32
N GLU A 38 -8.72 -0.37 18.43
CA GLU A 38 -9.69 0.70 18.67
C GLU A 38 -10.42 1.12 17.39
N ARG A 39 -9.77 0.97 16.23
CA ARG A 39 -10.32 1.39 14.93
C ARG A 39 -10.19 0.26 13.91
N PRO A 40 -11.16 -0.67 13.88
CA PRO A 40 -11.11 -1.76 12.89
C PRO A 40 -11.13 -1.25 11.44
N SER A 41 -11.79 -0.11 11.19
CA SER A 41 -11.83 0.50 9.87
C SER A 41 -10.43 0.90 9.36
N ARG A 42 -9.51 1.25 10.27
CA ARG A 42 -8.15 1.62 9.88
C ARG A 42 -7.42 0.46 9.21
N LEU A 43 -7.61 -0.75 9.70
CA LEU A 43 -7.00 -1.93 9.09
C LEU A 43 -7.51 -2.14 7.66
N HIS A 44 -8.81 -1.96 7.43
CA HIS A 44 -9.38 -2.05 6.09
C HIS A 44 -8.82 -0.97 5.17
N ASP A 45 -8.70 0.26 5.66
CA ASP A 45 -8.14 1.36 4.88
C ASP A 45 -6.69 1.10 4.49
N VAL A 46 -5.88 0.63 5.43
CA VAL A 46 -4.47 0.32 5.18
C VAL A 46 -4.35 -0.81 4.15
N ARG A 47 -5.14 -1.86 4.29
CA ARG A 47 -5.13 -2.98 3.35
C ARG A 47 -5.50 -2.53 1.94
N ARG A 48 -6.49 -1.65 1.83
CA ARG A 48 -6.91 -1.09 0.54
C ARG A 48 -5.79 -0.26 -0.08
N ASP A 49 -5.14 0.58 0.71
CA ASP A 49 -4.04 1.42 0.23
C ASP A 49 -2.85 0.58 -0.21
N VAL A 50 -2.50 -0.47 0.54
CA VAL A 50 -1.44 -1.41 0.17
C VAL A 50 -1.75 -2.03 -1.20
N ALA A 51 -2.97 -2.51 -1.39
CA ALA A 51 -3.39 -3.13 -2.65
C ALA A 51 -3.28 -2.15 -3.82
N ARG A 52 -3.70 -0.90 -3.62
CA ARG A 52 -3.64 0.14 -4.65
C ARG A 52 -2.20 0.46 -5.04
N ILE A 53 -1.31 0.59 -4.06
CA ILE A 53 0.10 0.89 -4.32
C ILE A 53 0.78 -0.28 -5.01
N GLU A 54 0.51 -1.51 -4.58
CA GLU A 54 1.05 -2.70 -5.24
C GLU A 54 0.60 -2.79 -6.70
N THR A 55 -0.67 -2.48 -6.97
CA THR A 55 -1.20 -2.44 -8.33
C THR A 55 -0.48 -1.40 -9.16
N ARG A 56 -0.26 -0.21 -8.60
CA ARG A 56 0.46 0.87 -9.27
C ARG A 56 1.88 0.46 -9.63
N LEU A 57 2.58 -0.17 -8.71
CA LEU A 57 3.95 -0.64 -8.96
C LEU A 57 3.99 -1.74 -10.01
N ARG A 58 3.04 -2.66 -9.98
CA ARG A 58 2.95 -3.72 -10.97
C ARG A 58 2.68 -3.16 -12.36
N GLU A 59 1.78 -2.19 -12.49
CA GLU A 59 1.49 -1.53 -13.75
C GLU A 59 2.74 -0.84 -14.31
N GLY A 60 3.50 -0.18 -13.45
CA GLY A 60 4.76 0.45 -13.85
C GLY A 60 5.77 -0.57 -14.38
N GLN A 61 5.90 -1.71 -13.70
CA GLN A 61 6.79 -2.78 -14.11
C GLN A 61 6.36 -3.39 -15.45
N LEU A 62 5.06 -3.59 -15.64
CA LEU A 62 4.52 -4.12 -16.90
C LEU A 62 4.76 -3.18 -18.06
N LYS A 63 4.58 -1.88 -17.84
CA LYS A 63 4.87 -0.87 -18.87
C LYS A 63 6.35 -0.85 -19.21
N ALA A 64 7.23 -0.94 -18.23
CA ALA A 64 8.66 -0.97 -18.45
C ALA A 64 9.06 -2.23 -19.23
N ALA A 65 8.51 -3.38 -18.89
CA ALA A 65 8.76 -4.63 -19.61
C ALA A 65 8.27 -4.57 -21.05
N ALA A 66 7.10 -3.97 -21.28
CA ALA A 66 6.57 -3.78 -22.64
C ALA A 66 7.43 -2.83 -23.46
N ALA A 67 7.98 -1.80 -22.82
CA ALA A 67 8.82 -0.80 -23.51
C ALA A 67 10.17 -1.36 -23.89
N THR A 68 10.66 -2.40 -23.23
CA THR A 68 11.98 -2.99 -23.51
C THR A 68 11.96 -4.07 -24.58
N LYS A 69 10.81 -4.40 -25.12
CA LYS A 69 10.71 -5.40 -26.19
C LYS A 69 11.07 -4.81 -27.58
#